data_34ba995b709113fa7ee17ec5a727d59f
#
_entry.id   34ba995b709113fa7ee17ec5a727d59f
#
_cell.length_a   1.000
_cell.length_b   1.000
_cell.length_c   1.000
_cell.angle_alpha   90.00
_cell.angle_beta   90.00
_cell.angle_gamma   90.00
#
_symmetry.space_group_name_H-M   'P 1'
#
loop_
_entity.id
_entity.type
_entity.pdbx_description
1 polymer ?
#
loop_
_entity_poly.entity_id
_entity_poly.type
_entity_poly.pdbx_seq_one_letter_code
_entity_poly.pdbx_strand_id
1 'polypeptide(L)'
;MSRRRRSGGGHRRLQDTYGRRAKADGFPARSVYKLEEIDLKVRLFRRGQRVLDLGAAPGSWTMYAATRVGLEGRVYGVDIQEHRAALPPNARIEVLDVHDLQLDTLGAFDVVISDMAPNTSGVRDADMYRSYELFMTALDVADRVLVQGGRFTGKIFQGKEFPDAQRAVRERYEECKVVRPKATRDESYEVFLVGLKKRAAPPDPAAAEPPEAPTPAEPVPE
;
A
#
# COMPACT_ATOMS: atom_id res chain seq x y z
N MET A 1 -35.79 -31.87 19.22
CA MET A 1 -34.47 -32.34 18.69
C MET A 1 -34.00 -31.34 17.64
N SER A 2 -33.10 -30.43 18.01
CA SER A 2 -32.60 -29.34 17.14
C SER A 2 -31.29 -29.77 16.47
N ARG A 3 -31.27 -29.83 15.14
CA ARG A 3 -30.06 -30.13 14.35
C ARG A 3 -29.17 -28.87 14.30
N ARG A 4 -28.07 -28.86 15.06
CA ARG A 4 -26.98 -27.91 14.91
C ARG A 4 -26.33 -28.07 13.52
N ARG A 5 -26.47 -27.05 12.68
CA ARG A 5 -25.74 -26.93 11.40
C ARG A 5 -24.22 -26.74 11.69
N ARG A 6 -23.41 -27.73 11.32
CA ARG A 6 -21.94 -27.63 11.28
C ARG A 6 -21.54 -26.92 9.98
N SER A 7 -21.33 -25.59 10.03
CA SER A 7 -20.84 -24.80 8.88
C SER A 7 -19.36 -24.45 8.92
N GLY A 8 -18.58 -25.06 9.81
CA GLY A 8 -17.16 -24.69 10.03
C GLY A 8 -16.10 -25.46 9.22
N GLY A 9 -16.47 -26.43 8.40
CA GLY A 9 -15.47 -27.34 7.77
C GLY A 9 -14.89 -26.85 6.44
N GLY A 10 -15.63 -26.04 5.68
CA GLY A 10 -15.20 -25.59 4.35
C GLY A 10 -14.10 -24.52 4.38
N HIS A 11 -14.20 -23.59 5.30
CA HIS A 11 -13.30 -22.43 5.38
C HIS A 11 -11.90 -22.79 5.92
N ARG A 12 -11.78 -23.66 6.92
CA ARG A 12 -10.49 -24.18 7.36
C ARG A 12 -9.74 -24.90 6.23
N ARG A 13 -10.45 -25.67 5.38
CA ARG A 13 -9.84 -26.35 4.22
C ARG A 13 -9.28 -25.37 3.18
N LEU A 14 -9.98 -24.29 2.87
CA LEU A 14 -9.48 -23.24 1.94
C LEU A 14 -8.26 -22.52 2.50
N GLN A 15 -8.24 -22.19 3.80
CA GLN A 15 -7.11 -21.54 4.45
C GLN A 15 -5.87 -22.44 4.48
N ASP A 16 -6.04 -23.74 4.75
CA ASP A 16 -4.96 -24.73 4.69
C ASP A 16 -4.45 -24.93 3.25
N THR A 17 -5.30 -24.72 2.25
CA THR A 17 -4.93 -24.78 0.83
C THR A 17 -4.02 -23.62 0.45
N TYR A 18 -4.36 -22.38 0.81
CA TYR A 18 -3.52 -21.21 0.54
C TYR A 18 -2.17 -21.26 1.29
N GLY A 19 -2.16 -21.74 2.54
CA GLY A 19 -0.93 -21.92 3.31
C GLY A 19 0.00 -22.96 2.69
N ARG A 20 -0.54 -24.13 2.27
CA ARG A 20 0.23 -25.18 1.58
C ARG A 20 0.74 -24.71 0.22
N ARG A 21 -0.10 -24.00 -0.54
CA ARG A 21 0.28 -23.45 -1.82
C ARG A 21 1.43 -22.43 -1.66
N ALA A 22 1.35 -21.51 -0.69
CA ALA A 22 2.40 -20.54 -0.43
C ALA A 22 3.74 -21.22 -0.15
N LYS A 23 3.73 -22.27 0.69
CA LYS A 23 4.93 -23.05 0.98
C LYS A 23 5.49 -23.77 -0.26
N ALA A 24 4.61 -24.33 -1.10
CA ALA A 24 5.01 -24.97 -2.35
C ALA A 24 5.57 -23.97 -3.37
N ASP A 25 5.00 -22.76 -3.43
CA ASP A 25 5.43 -21.67 -4.30
C ASP A 25 6.65 -20.91 -3.72
N GLY A 26 7.18 -21.29 -2.54
CA GLY A 26 8.36 -20.70 -1.91
C GLY A 26 8.11 -19.39 -1.18
N PHE A 27 6.85 -19.04 -0.91
CA PHE A 27 6.51 -17.81 -0.16
C PHE A 27 6.39 -18.06 1.35
N PRO A 28 6.89 -17.12 2.18
CA PRO A 28 6.81 -17.24 3.64
C PRO A 28 5.38 -17.27 4.20
N ALA A 29 4.44 -16.59 3.54
CA ALA A 29 3.07 -16.46 4.01
C ALA A 29 2.05 -16.45 2.86
N ARG A 30 0.83 -16.94 3.17
CA ARG A 30 -0.29 -16.96 2.22
C ARG A 30 -0.82 -15.56 1.83
N SER A 31 -0.43 -14.52 2.55
CA SER A 31 -0.81 -13.13 2.23
C SER A 31 -0.39 -12.72 0.81
N VAL A 32 0.60 -13.40 0.22
CA VAL A 32 1.02 -13.18 -1.17
C VAL A 32 -0.15 -13.25 -2.16
N TYR A 33 -1.11 -14.16 -1.95
CA TYR A 33 -2.25 -14.31 -2.86
C TYR A 33 -3.24 -13.15 -2.80
N LYS A 34 -3.25 -12.37 -1.71
CA LYS A 34 -4.00 -11.12 -1.67
C LYS A 34 -3.42 -10.12 -2.66
N LEU A 35 -2.10 -9.94 -2.65
CA LEU A 35 -1.41 -9.04 -3.56
C LEU A 35 -1.50 -9.53 -5.01
N GLU A 36 -1.36 -10.84 -5.25
CA GLU A 36 -1.55 -11.44 -6.57
C GLU A 36 -2.94 -11.12 -7.14
N GLU A 37 -4.01 -11.29 -6.35
CA GLU A 37 -5.37 -10.97 -6.79
C GLU A 37 -5.58 -9.48 -7.05
N ILE A 38 -4.98 -8.61 -6.23
CA ILE A 38 -5.01 -7.15 -6.44
C ILE A 38 -4.30 -6.81 -7.75
N ASP A 39 -3.07 -7.32 -7.94
CA ASP A 39 -2.28 -7.07 -9.15
C ASP A 39 -3.02 -7.53 -10.42
N LEU A 40 -3.59 -8.73 -10.41
CA LEU A 40 -4.37 -9.25 -11.53
C LEU A 40 -5.59 -8.38 -11.87
N LYS A 41 -6.26 -7.81 -10.86
CA LYS A 41 -7.45 -6.96 -11.06
C LYS A 41 -7.12 -5.58 -11.61
N VAL A 42 -6.01 -4.99 -11.18
CA VAL A 42 -5.71 -3.57 -11.47
C VAL A 42 -4.42 -3.38 -12.25
N ARG A 43 -3.67 -4.45 -12.53
CA ARG A 43 -2.35 -4.42 -13.17
C ARG A 43 -1.41 -3.50 -12.40
N LEU A 44 -1.25 -3.79 -11.11
CA LEU A 44 -0.56 -2.92 -10.15
C LEU A 44 0.91 -2.69 -10.54
N PHE A 45 1.60 -3.74 -10.99
CA PHE A 45 3.03 -3.71 -11.29
C PHE A 45 3.34 -3.70 -12.79
N ARG A 46 4.50 -3.11 -13.13
CA ARG A 46 5.13 -3.17 -14.45
C ARG A 46 6.62 -3.45 -14.28
N ARG A 47 7.29 -3.98 -15.31
CA ARG A 47 8.73 -4.20 -15.30
C ARG A 47 9.50 -2.88 -15.12
N GLY A 48 10.63 -2.94 -14.43
CA GLY A 48 11.51 -1.81 -14.18
C GLY A 48 11.08 -0.87 -13.06
N GLN A 49 9.90 -1.06 -12.46
CA GLN A 49 9.37 -0.16 -11.44
C GLN A 49 10.09 -0.26 -10.09
N ARG A 50 10.08 0.86 -9.38
CA ARG A 50 10.49 0.94 -7.97
C ARG A 50 9.27 0.82 -7.07
N VAL A 51 9.32 -0.09 -6.13
CA VAL A 51 8.21 -0.41 -5.20
C VAL A 51 8.65 -0.20 -3.77
N LEU A 52 7.81 0.46 -2.97
CA LEU A 52 7.92 0.53 -1.51
C LEU A 52 6.86 -0.37 -0.89
N ASP A 53 7.29 -1.26 0.04
CA ASP A 53 6.43 -2.21 0.76
C ASP A 53 6.43 -1.86 2.26
N LEU A 54 5.30 -1.37 2.76
CA LEU A 54 5.11 -0.95 4.15
C LEU A 54 4.39 -2.07 4.93
N GLY A 55 5.03 -2.59 5.97
CA GLY A 55 4.60 -3.80 6.68
C GLY A 55 5.05 -5.05 5.92
N ALA A 56 6.34 -5.07 5.53
CA ALA A 56 6.89 -6.05 4.59
C ALA A 56 7.05 -7.46 5.18
N ALA A 57 7.16 -7.62 6.51
CA ALA A 57 7.33 -8.93 7.11
C ALA A 57 6.11 -9.85 6.90
N PRO A 58 6.33 -11.12 6.64
CA PRO A 58 7.58 -11.88 6.60
C PRO A 58 8.31 -11.88 5.25
N GLY A 59 7.96 -11.00 4.29
CA GLY A 59 8.64 -10.85 3.00
C GLY A 59 7.84 -11.34 1.79
N SER A 60 6.63 -11.87 1.96
CA SER A 60 5.86 -12.46 0.86
C SER A 60 5.45 -11.44 -0.21
N TRP A 61 5.05 -10.25 0.20
CA TRP A 61 4.66 -9.17 -0.71
C TRP A 61 5.88 -8.61 -1.43
N THR A 62 6.97 -8.37 -0.70
CA THR A 62 8.26 -7.96 -1.26
C THR A 62 8.77 -8.92 -2.33
N MET A 63 8.74 -10.24 -2.07
CA MET A 63 9.16 -11.27 -3.03
C MET A 63 8.29 -11.30 -4.29
N TYR A 64 6.97 -11.21 -4.11
CA TYR A 64 6.04 -11.15 -5.24
C TYR A 64 6.28 -9.91 -6.09
N ALA A 65 6.33 -8.72 -5.46
CA ALA A 65 6.59 -7.47 -6.15
C ALA A 65 7.93 -7.51 -6.92
N ALA A 66 8.99 -8.03 -6.31
CA ALA A 66 10.30 -8.19 -6.94
C ALA A 66 10.26 -9.07 -8.22
N THR A 67 9.49 -10.15 -8.18
CA THR A 67 9.25 -11.01 -9.35
C THR A 67 8.50 -10.24 -10.45
N ARG A 68 7.49 -9.44 -10.08
CA ARG A 68 6.66 -8.69 -11.03
C ARG A 68 7.41 -7.56 -11.72
N VAL A 69 8.24 -6.83 -10.98
CA VAL A 69 9.03 -5.72 -11.55
C VAL A 69 10.28 -6.19 -12.29
N GLY A 70 10.73 -7.42 -12.05
CA GLY A 70 11.91 -8.00 -12.72
C GLY A 70 13.23 -7.37 -12.23
N LEU A 71 14.36 -7.86 -12.75
CA LEU A 71 15.70 -7.50 -12.25
C LEU A 71 16.07 -6.02 -12.45
N GLU A 72 15.45 -5.34 -13.40
CA GLU A 72 15.62 -3.90 -13.63
C GLU A 72 14.86 -3.05 -12.62
N GLY A 73 13.78 -3.59 -12.02
CA GLY A 73 13.03 -2.97 -10.94
C GLY A 73 13.71 -3.14 -9.59
N ARG A 74 13.21 -2.44 -8.59
CA ARG A 74 13.70 -2.52 -7.21
C ARG A 74 12.54 -2.53 -6.23
N VAL A 75 12.64 -3.34 -5.18
CA VAL A 75 11.68 -3.34 -4.09
C VAL A 75 12.40 -3.04 -2.78
N TYR A 76 11.90 -2.06 -2.08
CA TYR A 76 12.33 -1.71 -0.73
C TYR A 76 11.19 -1.92 0.23
N GLY A 77 11.37 -2.79 1.21
CA GLY A 77 10.41 -3.08 2.26
C GLY A 77 10.87 -2.54 3.60
N VAL A 78 9.92 -2.18 4.46
CA VAL A 78 10.16 -1.84 5.86
C VAL A 78 9.12 -2.51 6.75
N ASP A 79 9.55 -2.98 7.90
CA ASP A 79 8.70 -3.54 8.94
C ASP A 79 9.38 -3.40 10.30
N ILE A 80 8.61 -3.28 11.36
CA ILE A 80 9.13 -3.32 12.74
C ILE A 80 9.56 -4.73 13.17
N GLN A 81 9.17 -5.76 12.41
CA GLN A 81 9.51 -7.15 12.65
C GLN A 81 10.62 -7.62 11.71
N GLU A 82 11.47 -8.50 12.22
CA GLU A 82 12.47 -9.18 11.40
C GLU A 82 11.80 -10.10 10.36
N HIS A 83 12.39 -10.17 9.18
CA HIS A 83 12.03 -11.14 8.17
C HIS A 83 13.09 -12.26 8.10
N ARG A 84 12.67 -13.46 7.73
CA ARG A 84 13.56 -14.63 7.54
C ARG A 84 13.56 -15.14 6.10
N ALA A 85 12.89 -14.43 5.21
CA ALA A 85 12.80 -14.82 3.80
C ALA A 85 14.13 -14.58 3.09
N ALA A 86 14.56 -15.53 2.26
CA ALA A 86 15.59 -15.27 1.25
C ALA A 86 14.99 -14.39 0.16
N LEU A 87 15.45 -13.13 0.09
CA LEU A 87 14.92 -12.17 -0.86
C LEU A 87 15.63 -12.28 -2.23
N PRO A 88 14.93 -11.97 -3.33
CA PRO A 88 15.54 -11.79 -4.63
C PRO A 88 16.59 -10.66 -4.63
N PRO A 89 17.57 -10.68 -5.55
CA PRO A 89 18.68 -9.69 -5.55
C PRO A 89 18.23 -8.25 -5.80
N ASN A 90 17.01 -8.05 -6.31
CA ASN A 90 16.42 -6.74 -6.56
C ASN A 90 15.48 -6.29 -5.43
N ALA A 91 15.49 -6.97 -4.28
CA ALA A 91 14.67 -6.64 -3.12
C ALA A 91 15.49 -6.57 -1.84
N ARG A 92 15.10 -5.68 -0.93
CA ARG A 92 15.62 -5.61 0.44
C ARG A 92 14.50 -5.26 1.40
N ILE A 93 14.58 -5.74 2.63
CA ILE A 93 13.70 -5.35 3.75
C ILE A 93 14.61 -4.85 4.87
N GLU A 94 14.23 -3.75 5.46
CA GLU A 94 14.89 -3.15 6.61
C GLU A 94 13.96 -3.20 7.83
N VAL A 95 14.53 -3.49 8.99
CA VAL A 95 13.77 -3.46 10.25
C VAL A 95 13.73 -2.01 10.72
N LEU A 96 12.60 -1.36 10.46
CA LEU A 96 12.41 0.06 10.70
C LEU A 96 10.91 0.36 10.91
N ASP A 97 10.60 1.28 11.83
CA ASP A 97 9.24 1.82 11.92
C ASP A 97 8.97 2.75 10.73
N VAL A 98 7.76 2.68 10.17
CA VAL A 98 7.33 3.55 9.07
C VAL A 98 7.45 5.04 9.43
N HIS A 99 7.31 5.39 10.69
CA HIS A 99 7.44 6.77 11.19
C HIS A 99 8.88 7.29 11.19
N ASP A 100 9.87 6.38 11.20
CA ASP A 100 11.30 6.72 11.17
C ASP A 100 11.88 6.81 9.75
N LEU A 101 11.04 6.55 8.72
CA LEU A 101 11.45 6.63 7.32
C LEU A 101 11.91 8.04 6.94
N GLN A 102 13.14 8.14 6.46
CA GLN A 102 13.71 9.39 5.93
C GLN A 102 13.23 9.60 4.48
N LEU A 103 11.95 9.99 4.33
CA LEU A 103 11.26 10.03 3.02
C LEU A 103 12.00 10.85 1.96
N ASP A 104 12.66 11.93 2.36
CA ASP A 104 13.37 12.84 1.46
C ASP A 104 14.63 12.20 0.84
N THR A 105 15.17 11.15 1.48
CA THR A 105 16.37 10.42 1.01
C THR A 105 16.04 9.17 0.21
N LEU A 106 14.79 8.68 0.26
CA LEU A 106 14.39 7.43 -0.40
C LEU A 106 14.32 7.56 -1.92
N GLY A 107 14.13 8.79 -2.42
CA GLY A 107 13.83 9.06 -3.82
C GLY A 107 12.43 8.60 -4.23
N ALA A 108 12.13 8.68 -5.52
CA ALA A 108 10.79 8.44 -6.05
C ALA A 108 10.47 6.97 -6.26
N PHE A 109 9.20 6.58 -6.06
CA PHE A 109 8.65 5.25 -6.29
C PHE A 109 7.49 5.30 -7.30
N ASP A 110 7.30 4.18 -8.02
CA ASP A 110 6.17 4.01 -8.94
C ASP A 110 4.96 3.39 -8.24
N VAL A 111 5.21 2.55 -7.23
CA VAL A 111 4.17 1.83 -6.51
C VAL A 111 4.49 1.82 -5.01
N VAL A 112 3.49 2.09 -4.18
CA VAL A 112 3.53 1.84 -2.73
C VAL A 112 2.46 0.82 -2.39
N ILE A 113 2.87 -0.23 -1.67
CA ILE A 113 1.98 -1.28 -1.17
C ILE A 113 2.05 -1.34 0.35
N SER A 114 0.94 -1.66 1.01
CA SER A 114 0.92 -1.80 2.46
C SER A 114 -0.03 -2.91 2.91
N ASP A 115 0.50 -3.89 3.66
CA ASP A 115 -0.27 -4.90 4.39
C ASP A 115 -0.16 -4.69 5.92
N MET A 116 0.20 -3.46 6.36
CA MET A 116 0.26 -3.14 7.79
C MET A 116 -1.06 -3.45 8.50
N ALA A 117 -0.96 -4.01 9.69
CA ALA A 117 -2.11 -4.35 10.53
C ALA A 117 -1.82 -3.98 11.98
N PRO A 118 -2.82 -3.48 12.71
CA PRO A 118 -2.66 -3.27 14.14
C PRO A 118 -2.55 -4.61 14.87
N ASN A 119 -1.86 -4.60 16.02
CA ASN A 119 -2.04 -5.66 17.00
C ASN A 119 -3.48 -5.59 17.52
N THR A 120 -4.28 -6.61 17.17
CA THR A 120 -5.70 -6.63 17.52
C THR A 120 -5.87 -6.82 19.03
N SER A 121 -6.64 -5.93 19.65
CA SER A 121 -6.97 -5.99 21.07
C SER A 121 -8.20 -6.84 21.37
N GLY A 122 -8.97 -7.20 20.31
CA GLY A 122 -10.28 -7.84 20.42
C GLY A 122 -11.43 -6.85 20.64
N VAL A 123 -11.12 -5.56 20.85
CA VAL A 123 -12.13 -4.50 20.88
C VAL A 123 -12.30 -3.96 19.48
N ARG A 124 -13.40 -4.34 18.84
CA ARG A 124 -13.64 -4.14 17.41
C ARG A 124 -13.45 -2.68 16.96
N ASP A 125 -14.07 -1.74 17.64
CA ASP A 125 -14.01 -0.32 17.22
C ASP A 125 -12.60 0.25 17.37
N ALA A 126 -11.87 -0.14 18.40
CA ALA A 126 -10.47 0.26 18.59
C ALA A 126 -9.55 -0.34 17.51
N ASP A 127 -9.75 -1.61 17.16
CA ASP A 127 -8.96 -2.28 16.13
C ASP A 127 -9.25 -1.69 14.73
N MET A 128 -10.51 -1.30 14.46
CA MET A 128 -10.91 -0.61 13.23
C MET A 128 -10.25 0.76 13.11
N TYR A 129 -10.27 1.55 14.18
CA TYR A 129 -9.66 2.88 14.22
C TYR A 129 -8.13 2.81 14.04
N ARG A 130 -7.45 1.89 14.73
CA ARG A 130 -6.00 1.68 14.54
C ARG A 130 -5.65 1.24 13.11
N SER A 131 -6.49 0.42 12.49
CA SER A 131 -6.31 0.05 11.08
C SER A 131 -6.45 1.25 10.15
N TYR A 132 -7.38 2.15 10.46
CA TYR A 132 -7.52 3.41 9.72
C TYR A 132 -6.28 4.29 9.88
N GLU A 133 -5.73 4.46 11.09
CA GLU A 133 -4.51 5.25 11.33
C GLU A 133 -3.32 4.70 10.55
N LEU A 134 -3.10 3.38 10.57
CA LEU A 134 -2.02 2.74 9.79
C LEU A 134 -2.23 2.91 8.29
N PHE A 135 -3.47 2.82 7.81
CA PHE A 135 -3.79 3.07 6.41
C PHE A 135 -3.48 4.51 6.02
N MET A 136 -3.86 5.49 6.83
CA MET A 136 -3.60 6.91 6.56
C MET A 136 -2.10 7.21 6.59
N THR A 137 -1.34 6.63 7.53
CA THR A 137 0.12 6.70 7.55
C THR A 137 0.73 6.18 6.24
N ALA A 138 0.27 5.02 5.75
CA ALA A 138 0.74 4.47 4.48
C ALA A 138 0.37 5.36 3.28
N LEU A 139 -0.82 5.96 3.29
CA LEU A 139 -1.29 6.86 2.25
C LEU A 139 -0.47 8.17 2.22
N ASP A 140 -0.13 8.71 3.39
CA ASP A 140 0.67 9.94 3.51
C ASP A 140 2.13 9.70 3.08
N VAL A 141 2.72 8.54 3.43
CA VAL A 141 4.02 8.12 2.88
C VAL A 141 3.94 8.02 1.36
N ALA A 142 2.90 7.37 0.82
CA ALA A 142 2.71 7.22 -0.61
C ALA A 142 2.56 8.58 -1.31
N ASP A 143 1.89 9.54 -0.68
CA ASP A 143 1.74 10.88 -1.24
C ASP A 143 3.06 11.63 -1.38
N ARG A 144 3.99 11.42 -0.46
CA ARG A 144 5.32 12.05 -0.49
C ARG A 144 6.30 11.38 -1.46
N VAL A 145 6.26 10.05 -1.59
CA VAL A 145 7.29 9.31 -2.35
C VAL A 145 6.88 8.87 -3.75
N LEU A 146 5.58 8.82 -4.07
CA LEU A 146 5.12 8.38 -5.38
C LEU A 146 5.30 9.47 -6.44
N VAL A 147 5.78 9.05 -7.61
CA VAL A 147 5.72 9.88 -8.83
C VAL A 147 4.27 10.17 -9.22
N GLN A 148 4.05 11.24 -10.00
CA GLN A 148 2.79 11.44 -10.69
C GLN A 148 2.45 10.23 -11.57
N GLY A 149 1.20 9.79 -11.58
CA GLY A 149 0.79 8.56 -12.25
C GLY A 149 1.09 7.27 -11.47
N GLY A 150 1.77 7.38 -10.32
CA GLY A 150 2.08 6.27 -9.41
C GLY A 150 0.82 5.60 -8.86
N ARG A 151 1.01 4.48 -8.18
CA ARG A 151 -0.08 3.62 -7.68
C ARG A 151 0.13 3.28 -6.21
N PHE A 152 -0.98 3.16 -5.51
CA PHE A 152 -1.02 2.82 -4.09
C PHE A 152 -1.99 1.66 -3.85
N THR A 153 -1.66 0.77 -2.93
CA THR A 153 -2.63 -0.14 -2.31
C THR A 153 -2.33 -0.28 -0.83
N GLY A 154 -3.36 -0.15 -0.01
CA GLY A 154 -3.24 -0.30 1.44
C GLY A 154 -4.39 -1.10 2.01
N LYS A 155 -4.08 -1.93 3.01
CA LYS A 155 -5.07 -2.66 3.79
C LYS A 155 -5.78 -1.74 4.76
N ILE A 156 -7.10 -1.93 4.89
CA ILE A 156 -7.92 -1.25 5.89
C ILE A 156 -9.04 -2.18 6.35
N PHE A 157 -9.45 -2.07 7.61
CA PHE A 157 -10.66 -2.72 8.09
C PHE A 157 -11.88 -1.84 7.78
N GLN A 158 -12.97 -2.45 7.34
CA GLN A 158 -14.21 -1.74 7.07
C GLN A 158 -14.91 -1.33 8.37
N GLY A 159 -14.53 -0.19 8.91
CA GLY A 159 -15.12 0.49 10.05
C GLY A 159 -15.89 1.75 9.64
N LYS A 160 -16.25 2.56 10.63
CA LYS A 160 -16.94 3.84 10.41
C LYS A 160 -16.07 4.89 9.72
N GLU A 161 -14.73 4.78 9.86
CA GLU A 161 -13.75 5.66 9.23
C GLU A 161 -13.43 5.28 7.76
N PHE A 162 -13.92 4.13 7.29
CA PHE A 162 -13.68 3.66 5.92
C PHE A 162 -14.09 4.66 4.81
N PRO A 163 -15.26 5.36 4.91
CA PRO A 163 -15.62 6.39 3.93
C PRO A 163 -14.61 7.55 3.86
N ASP A 164 -14.01 7.93 4.99
CA ASP A 164 -13.01 9.00 5.05
C ASP A 164 -11.71 8.57 4.37
N ALA A 165 -11.24 7.35 4.64
CA ALA A 165 -10.09 6.77 3.95
C ALA A 165 -10.34 6.70 2.43
N GLN A 166 -11.53 6.28 2.00
CA GLN A 166 -11.88 6.20 0.59
C GLN A 166 -11.92 7.59 -0.07
N ARG A 167 -12.41 8.61 0.64
CA ARG A 167 -12.38 10.01 0.19
C ARG A 167 -10.94 10.50 0.02
N ALA A 168 -10.08 10.26 1.02
CA ALA A 168 -8.67 10.64 0.98
C ALA A 168 -7.92 10.03 -0.22
N VAL A 169 -8.22 8.78 -0.60
CA VAL A 169 -7.67 8.18 -1.82
C VAL A 169 -8.22 8.86 -3.08
N ARG A 170 -9.53 9.17 -3.15
CA ARG A 170 -10.13 9.84 -4.33
C ARG A 170 -9.58 11.24 -4.56
N GLU A 171 -9.21 11.94 -3.51
CA GLU A 171 -8.61 13.26 -3.60
C GLU A 171 -7.20 13.21 -4.22
N ARG A 172 -6.42 12.17 -3.90
CA ARG A 172 -5.02 12.01 -4.33
C ARG A 172 -4.83 11.25 -5.65
N TYR A 173 -5.80 10.42 -6.05
CA TYR A 173 -5.70 9.55 -7.23
C TYR A 173 -6.86 9.76 -8.19
N GLU A 174 -6.64 9.51 -9.50
CA GLU A 174 -7.71 9.58 -10.50
C GLU A 174 -8.75 8.49 -10.33
N GLU A 175 -8.29 7.27 -9.94
CA GLU A 175 -9.15 6.12 -9.72
C GLU A 175 -8.97 5.57 -8.30
N CYS A 176 -10.08 5.30 -7.62
CA CYS A 176 -10.10 4.61 -6.34
C CYS A 176 -10.92 3.33 -6.47
N LYS A 177 -10.32 2.18 -6.17
CA LYS A 177 -10.98 0.87 -6.19
C LYS A 177 -10.93 0.22 -4.82
N VAL A 178 -12.01 -0.48 -4.47
CA VAL A 178 -12.06 -1.34 -3.28
C VAL A 178 -11.89 -2.78 -3.75
N VAL A 179 -10.90 -3.47 -3.22
CA VAL A 179 -10.63 -4.87 -3.55
C VAL A 179 -10.72 -5.71 -2.28
N ARG A 180 -11.55 -6.73 -2.30
CA ARG A 180 -11.58 -7.79 -1.29
C ARG A 180 -11.05 -9.07 -1.93
N PRO A 181 -9.80 -9.47 -1.65
CA PRO A 181 -9.25 -10.70 -2.20
C PRO A 181 -9.96 -11.94 -1.63
N LYS A 182 -10.11 -12.99 -2.44
CA LYS A 182 -10.67 -14.28 -2.00
C LYS A 182 -9.77 -14.97 -0.97
N ALA A 183 -8.47 -14.67 -0.99
CA ALA A 183 -7.51 -15.15 -0.01
C ALA A 183 -7.70 -14.51 1.40
N THR A 184 -8.53 -13.46 1.52
CA THR A 184 -8.96 -12.89 2.79
C THR A 184 -9.89 -13.86 3.51
N ARG A 185 -9.79 -13.95 4.85
CA ARG A 185 -10.71 -14.77 5.66
C ARG A 185 -12.11 -14.19 5.59
N ASP A 186 -13.14 -15.05 5.50
CA ASP A 186 -14.54 -14.59 5.40
C ASP A 186 -14.99 -13.77 6.62
N GLU A 187 -14.46 -14.10 7.80
CA GLU A 187 -14.74 -13.43 9.06
C GLU A 187 -13.98 -12.10 9.19
N SER A 188 -13.04 -11.81 8.28
CA SER A 188 -12.23 -10.58 8.32
C SER A 188 -12.98 -9.42 7.68
N TYR A 189 -12.91 -8.29 8.34
CA TYR A 189 -13.40 -7.00 7.80
C TYR A 189 -12.39 -6.34 6.86
N GLU A 190 -11.33 -7.04 6.52
CA GLU A 190 -10.21 -6.57 5.73
C GLU A 190 -10.60 -6.37 4.26
N VAL A 191 -10.27 -5.20 3.75
CA VAL A 191 -10.29 -4.86 2.32
C VAL A 191 -9.04 -4.07 1.98
N PHE A 192 -8.79 -3.89 0.69
CA PHE A 192 -7.72 -3.04 0.19
C PHE A 192 -8.32 -1.88 -0.59
N LEU A 193 -7.90 -0.65 -0.25
CA LEU A 193 -8.13 0.50 -1.08
C LEU A 193 -6.96 0.64 -2.05
N VAL A 194 -7.28 0.81 -3.32
CA VAL A 194 -6.31 0.95 -4.40
C VAL A 194 -6.50 2.30 -5.06
N GLY A 195 -5.46 3.13 -5.01
CA GLY A 195 -5.35 4.39 -5.75
C GLY A 195 -4.52 4.18 -7.02
N LEU A 196 -5.05 4.57 -8.16
CA LEU A 196 -4.35 4.47 -9.45
C LEU A 196 -4.20 5.86 -10.04
N LYS A 197 -3.04 6.10 -10.66
CA LYS A 197 -2.67 7.36 -11.29
C LYS A 197 -2.71 8.51 -10.28
N LYS A 198 -1.70 8.55 -9.40
CA LYS A 198 -1.53 9.66 -8.46
C LYS A 198 -1.60 10.99 -9.22
N ARG A 199 -2.39 11.92 -8.73
CA ARG A 199 -2.50 13.27 -9.29
C ARG A 199 -1.18 14.03 -9.12
N ALA A 200 -0.97 15.06 -9.92
CA ALA A 200 0.09 16.02 -9.64
C ALA A 200 -0.16 16.70 -8.27
N ALA A 201 0.91 16.97 -7.53
CA ALA A 201 0.78 17.87 -6.40
C ALA A 201 0.23 19.23 -6.90
N PRO A 202 -0.65 19.89 -6.14
CA PRO A 202 -1.03 21.27 -6.48
C PRO A 202 0.25 22.12 -6.59
N PRO A 203 0.31 23.09 -7.51
CA PRO A 203 1.47 23.95 -7.62
C PRO A 203 1.73 24.62 -6.26
N ASP A 204 3.00 24.62 -5.86
CA ASP A 204 3.42 25.28 -4.62
C ASP A 204 3.06 26.77 -4.72
N PRO A 205 2.19 27.29 -3.85
CA PRO A 205 1.86 28.72 -3.88
C PRO A 205 3.09 29.62 -3.62
N ALA A 206 4.18 29.10 -3.05
CA ALA A 206 5.45 29.80 -2.86
C ALA A 206 6.32 29.83 -4.14
N ALA A 207 6.01 28.99 -5.15
CA ALA A 207 6.67 28.97 -6.45
C ALA A 207 6.01 29.93 -7.48
N ALA A 208 4.97 30.68 -7.09
CA ALA A 208 4.46 31.76 -7.92
C ALA A 208 5.55 32.81 -8.06
N GLU A 209 5.95 33.10 -9.32
CA GLU A 209 6.93 34.13 -9.63
C GLU A 209 6.59 35.46 -8.89
N PRO A 210 7.59 36.12 -8.31
CA PRO A 210 7.35 37.43 -7.72
C PRO A 210 6.74 38.35 -8.80
N PRO A 211 5.79 39.22 -8.42
CA PRO A 211 5.16 40.13 -9.38
C PRO A 211 6.24 40.88 -10.14
N GLU A 212 6.11 40.88 -11.47
CA GLU A 212 7.00 41.59 -12.39
C GLU A 212 7.23 43.01 -11.87
N ALA A 213 8.50 43.41 -11.72
CA ALA A 213 8.84 44.73 -11.24
C ALA A 213 8.21 45.77 -12.17
N PRO A 214 7.66 46.88 -11.65
CA PRO A 214 7.04 47.87 -12.49
C PRO A 214 8.04 48.43 -13.51
N THR A 215 7.67 48.37 -14.78
CA THR A 215 8.44 48.95 -15.89
C THR A 215 8.79 50.43 -15.59
N PRO A 216 10.06 50.82 -15.70
CA PRO A 216 10.43 52.22 -15.47
C PRO A 216 9.65 53.14 -16.41
N ALA A 217 9.05 54.18 -15.87
CA ALA A 217 8.37 55.19 -16.65
C ALA A 217 9.32 55.81 -17.66
N GLU A 218 8.87 55.91 -18.92
CA GLU A 218 9.62 56.62 -19.98
C GLU A 218 9.86 58.09 -19.56
N PRO A 219 11.05 58.64 -19.83
CA PRO A 219 11.33 60.05 -19.54
C PRO A 219 10.45 60.95 -20.42
N VAL A 220 9.77 61.88 -19.80
CA VAL A 220 8.98 62.93 -20.49
C VAL A 220 9.94 63.82 -21.24
N PRO A 221 9.79 64.04 -22.56
CA PRO A 221 10.62 64.99 -23.31
C PRO A 221 10.30 66.46 -22.88
N GLU A 222 11.36 67.26 -22.68
CA GLU A 222 11.28 68.69 -22.43
C GLU A 222 10.73 69.50 -23.65
#